data_cc7fcf58900c3a75caf6f135eca5f939
#
_entry.id   cc7fcf58900c3a75caf6f135eca5f939
#
_cell.length_a   1.000
_cell.length_b   1.000
_cell.length_c   1.000
_cell.angle_alpha   90.00
_cell.angle_beta   90.00
_cell.angle_gamma   90.00
#
_symmetry.space_group_name_H-M   'P 1'
#
loop_
_entity.id
_entity.type
_entity.pdbx_description
1 polymer ?
#
loop_
_entity_poly.entity_id
_entity_poly.type
_entity_poly.pdbx_seq_one_letter_code
_entity_poly.pdbx_strand_id
1 'polypeptide(L)'
;MERHFKQEKLKIEVLNIREEREHFHQDIELLFVLEGTLDVAMGEQTTHMQPEDILVINANKRHCLKGSPDILFARLYITYQLVSDIFESTDIIFWCDSTKGDTDRYREMRETLKKLLNHYLSTRGGVANFGHIALCYQVMDLLSSYFLVRTGDRHLEDGADRFENRLSQINNYIRANYNQSISLNDCLLYTS
;
A
#
# COMPACT_ATOMS: atom_id res chain seq x y z
N MET A 1 7.35 -22.60 -24.46
CA MET A 1 6.67 -22.89 -23.19
C MET A 1 6.91 -21.71 -22.28
N GLU A 2 6.07 -20.68 -22.41
CA GLU A 2 6.19 -19.44 -21.64
C GLU A 2 5.77 -19.73 -20.21
N ARG A 3 6.71 -19.61 -19.26
CA ARG A 3 6.37 -19.62 -17.84
C ARG A 3 5.68 -18.27 -17.56
N HIS A 4 4.36 -18.26 -17.48
CA HIS A 4 3.65 -17.18 -16.82
C HIS A 4 4.08 -17.17 -15.36
N PHE A 5 4.98 -16.25 -15.01
CA PHE A 5 5.23 -15.90 -13.63
C PHE A 5 3.91 -15.31 -13.10
N LYS A 6 3.22 -16.08 -12.28
CA LYS A 6 2.05 -15.60 -11.55
C LYS A 6 2.55 -14.46 -10.67
N GLN A 7 2.21 -13.23 -11.02
CA GLN A 7 2.56 -12.06 -10.21
C GLN A 7 1.96 -12.29 -8.82
N GLU A 8 2.79 -12.30 -7.80
CA GLU A 8 2.33 -12.47 -6.43
C GLU A 8 1.43 -11.26 -6.09
N LYS A 9 0.18 -11.52 -5.70
CA LYS A 9 -0.81 -10.48 -5.39
C LYS A 9 -0.51 -9.74 -4.08
N LEU A 10 0.24 -10.39 -3.21
CA LEU A 10 0.75 -9.88 -1.95
C LEU A 10 2.22 -10.29 -1.84
N LYS A 11 3.09 -9.33 -1.58
CA LYS A 11 4.53 -9.56 -1.46
C LYS A 11 5.04 -8.83 -0.22
N ILE A 12 5.77 -9.55 0.65
CA ILE A 12 6.46 -8.95 1.78
C ILE A 12 7.96 -8.92 1.53
N GLU A 13 8.59 -7.84 1.93
CA GLU A 13 10.03 -7.65 1.93
C GLU A 13 10.49 -7.09 3.28
N VAL A 14 11.69 -7.48 3.70
CA VAL A 14 12.38 -6.84 4.84
C VAL A 14 13.57 -6.07 4.28
N LEU A 15 13.61 -4.78 4.54
CA LEU A 15 14.48 -3.83 3.86
C LEU A 15 15.30 -3.02 4.86
N ASN A 16 16.53 -2.68 4.45
CA ASN A 16 17.43 -1.76 5.16
C ASN A 16 17.84 -0.57 4.26
N ILE A 17 16.91 -0.12 3.43
CA ILE A 17 17.14 0.97 2.47
C ILE A 17 17.11 2.30 3.24
N ARG A 18 18.21 3.05 3.18
CA ARG A 18 18.33 4.35 3.85
C ARG A 18 17.69 5.50 3.08
N GLU A 19 17.57 5.38 1.77
CA GLU A 19 16.99 6.42 0.92
C GLU A 19 16.31 5.79 -0.28
N GLU A 20 15.08 6.14 -0.50
CA GLU A 20 14.31 5.84 -1.69
C GLU A 20 13.78 7.14 -2.28
N ARG A 21 14.16 7.42 -3.55
CA ARG A 21 13.81 8.68 -4.20
C ARG A 21 12.31 8.77 -4.44
N GLU A 22 11.83 9.99 -4.63
CA GLU A 22 10.44 10.26 -4.92
C GLU A 22 9.96 9.46 -6.14
N HIS A 23 8.88 8.71 -5.94
CA HIS A 23 8.22 7.90 -6.96
C HIS A 23 6.75 7.71 -6.62
N PHE A 24 6.01 7.05 -7.49
CA PHE A 24 4.63 6.61 -7.26
C PHE A 24 4.37 5.34 -8.05
N HIS A 25 3.43 4.54 -7.57
CA HIS A 25 2.97 3.31 -8.22
C HIS A 25 1.51 3.03 -7.85
N GLN A 26 0.91 2.04 -8.49
CA GLN A 26 -0.51 1.71 -8.30
C GLN A 26 -0.75 0.72 -7.16
N ASP A 27 0.30 0.08 -6.69
CA ASP A 27 0.21 -0.84 -5.56
C ASP A 27 0.10 -0.03 -4.27
N ILE A 28 -0.57 -0.59 -3.27
CA ILE A 28 -0.62 -0.06 -1.92
C ILE A 28 0.56 -0.66 -1.15
N GLU A 29 1.25 0.15 -0.37
CA GLU A 29 2.32 -0.30 0.53
C GLU A 29 1.89 -0.16 1.98
N LEU A 30 2.07 -1.23 2.76
CA LEU A 30 2.05 -1.16 4.21
C LEU A 30 3.48 -1.25 4.73
N LEU A 31 3.91 -0.20 5.43
CA LEU A 31 5.22 -0.11 6.06
C LEU A 31 5.10 -0.45 7.55
N PHE A 32 6.05 -1.21 8.06
CA PHE A 32 6.17 -1.56 9.47
C PHE A 32 7.63 -1.47 9.91
N VAL A 33 7.97 -0.52 10.78
CA VAL A 33 9.34 -0.30 11.25
C VAL A 33 9.70 -1.34 12.31
N LEU A 34 10.86 -1.98 12.14
CA LEU A 34 11.39 -2.99 13.07
C LEU A 34 12.50 -2.43 13.94
N GLU A 35 13.40 -1.63 13.34
CA GLU A 35 14.55 -1.02 14.01
C GLU A 35 14.88 0.32 13.34
N GLY A 36 15.47 1.25 14.11
CA GLY A 36 15.79 2.58 13.61
C GLY A 36 14.56 3.47 13.43
N THR A 37 14.66 4.48 12.57
CA THR A 37 13.57 5.41 12.25
C THR A 37 13.42 5.58 10.75
N LEU A 38 12.18 5.83 10.29
CA LEU A 38 11.85 6.01 8.89
C LEU A 38 11.00 7.26 8.70
N ASP A 39 11.50 8.20 7.89
CA ASP A 39 10.76 9.35 7.43
C ASP A 39 10.09 9.02 6.10
N VAL A 40 8.79 9.21 6.04
CA VAL A 40 7.98 9.02 4.83
C VAL A 40 7.42 10.36 4.42
N ALA A 41 7.94 10.94 3.33
CA ALA A 41 7.44 12.20 2.80
C ALA A 41 6.42 11.93 1.69
N MET A 42 5.25 12.55 1.81
CA MET A 42 4.14 12.51 0.84
C MET A 42 3.67 13.94 0.59
N GLY A 43 4.07 14.52 -0.54
CA GLY A 43 3.87 15.94 -0.82
C GLY A 43 4.58 16.83 0.21
N GLU A 44 3.84 17.73 0.87
CA GLU A 44 4.39 18.62 1.89
C GLU A 44 4.42 18.00 3.30
N GLN A 45 3.83 16.82 3.47
CA GLN A 45 3.76 16.16 4.76
C GLN A 45 4.86 15.11 4.89
N THR A 46 5.49 15.05 6.07
CA THR A 46 6.44 13.99 6.43
C THR A 46 5.96 13.29 7.69
N THR A 47 5.80 11.98 7.60
CA THR A 47 5.48 11.12 8.74
C THR A 47 6.78 10.53 9.28
N HIS A 48 7.05 10.76 10.57
CA HIS A 48 8.22 10.23 11.26
C HIS A 48 7.82 8.94 11.99
N MET A 49 8.32 7.81 11.53
CA MET A 49 8.01 6.49 12.07
C MET A 49 9.13 6.00 12.98
N GLN A 50 8.75 5.40 14.11
CA GLN A 50 9.61 4.72 15.08
C GLN A 50 9.37 3.21 15.04
N PRO A 51 10.18 2.38 15.75
CA PRO A 51 9.93 0.96 15.85
C PRO A 51 8.48 0.64 16.27
N GLU A 52 7.90 -0.34 15.59
CA GLU A 52 6.50 -0.77 15.72
C GLU A 52 5.45 0.19 15.13
N ASP A 53 5.84 1.28 14.51
CA ASP A 53 4.91 2.11 13.74
C ASP A 53 4.51 1.46 12.43
N ILE A 54 3.24 1.69 12.08
CA ILE A 54 2.59 1.19 10.87
C ILE A 54 2.07 2.39 10.07
N LEU A 55 2.36 2.40 8.77
CA LEU A 55 1.84 3.39 7.84
C LEU A 55 1.42 2.72 6.54
N VAL A 56 0.26 3.10 6.00
CA VAL A 56 -0.15 2.72 4.65
C VAL A 56 0.08 3.89 3.69
N ILE A 57 0.80 3.61 2.62
CA ILE A 57 0.90 4.48 1.44
C ILE A 57 -0.10 3.96 0.42
N ASN A 58 -1.14 4.74 0.16
CA ASN A 58 -2.19 4.36 -0.78
C ASN A 58 -1.70 4.43 -2.24
N ALA A 59 -2.41 3.74 -3.12
CA ALA A 59 -2.13 3.72 -4.55
C ALA A 59 -1.98 5.14 -5.13
N ASN A 60 -1.04 5.31 -6.06
CA ASN A 60 -0.75 6.55 -6.78
C ASN A 60 -0.28 7.73 -5.90
N LYS A 61 0.01 7.54 -4.63
CA LYS A 61 0.61 8.59 -3.79
C LYS A 61 2.09 8.75 -4.09
N ARG A 62 2.51 9.97 -4.45
CA ARG A 62 3.94 10.32 -4.55
C ARG A 62 4.55 10.27 -3.17
N HIS A 63 5.65 9.57 -3.05
CA HIS A 63 6.35 9.42 -1.77
C HIS A 63 7.84 9.21 -1.95
N CYS A 64 8.60 9.51 -0.90
CA CYS A 64 10.00 9.12 -0.76
C CYS A 64 10.25 8.68 0.68
N LEU A 65 11.26 7.83 0.85
CA LEU A 65 11.64 7.27 2.13
C LEU A 65 13.05 7.72 2.51
N LYS A 66 13.25 8.05 3.79
CA LYS A 66 14.56 8.32 4.35
C LYS A 66 14.69 7.65 5.72
N GLY A 67 15.54 6.64 5.79
CA GLY A 67 15.81 5.87 7.01
C GLY A 67 17.05 6.29 7.74
N SER A 68 17.09 6.06 9.06
CA SER A 68 18.29 6.16 9.88
C SER A 68 19.35 5.13 9.44
N PRO A 69 20.62 5.27 9.88
CA PRO A 69 21.68 4.34 9.50
C PRO A 69 21.42 2.89 9.88
N ASP A 70 20.64 2.65 10.91
CA ASP A 70 20.25 1.36 11.48
C ASP A 70 18.83 0.92 11.08
N ILE A 71 18.23 1.58 10.08
CA ILE A 71 16.85 1.28 9.66
C ILE A 71 16.70 -0.17 9.21
N LEU A 72 15.68 -0.82 9.76
CA LEU A 72 15.13 -2.08 9.29
C LEU A 72 13.62 -1.97 9.33
N PHE A 73 12.96 -2.24 8.21
CA PHE A 73 11.50 -2.19 8.11
C PHE A 73 10.96 -3.28 7.19
N ALA A 74 9.74 -3.68 7.44
CA ALA A 74 8.99 -4.56 6.54
C ALA A 74 8.10 -3.71 5.64
N ARG A 75 7.98 -4.13 4.38
CA ARG A 75 7.09 -3.57 3.38
C ARG A 75 6.22 -4.68 2.81
N LEU A 76 4.92 -4.56 2.96
CA LEU A 76 3.95 -5.43 2.32
C LEU A 76 3.33 -4.69 1.13
N TYR A 77 3.57 -5.20 -0.06
CA TYR A 77 2.91 -4.74 -1.28
C TYR A 77 1.56 -5.44 -1.45
N ILE A 78 0.53 -4.64 -1.69
CA ILE A 78 -0.81 -5.06 -2.03
C ILE A 78 -1.06 -4.62 -3.47
N THR A 79 -1.01 -5.56 -4.40
CA THR A 79 -1.05 -5.22 -5.82
C THR A 79 -2.41 -4.66 -6.22
N TYR A 80 -2.39 -3.73 -7.17
CA TYR A 80 -3.58 -3.20 -7.83
C TYR A 80 -4.56 -4.32 -8.26
N GLN A 81 -4.03 -5.42 -8.82
CA GLN A 81 -4.86 -6.55 -9.26
C GLN A 81 -5.64 -7.17 -8.10
N LEU A 82 -5.03 -7.32 -6.92
CA LEU A 82 -5.72 -7.86 -5.74
C LEU A 82 -6.85 -6.92 -5.29
N VAL A 83 -6.56 -5.62 -5.24
CA VAL A 83 -7.56 -4.60 -4.86
C VAL A 83 -8.74 -4.62 -5.82
N SER A 84 -8.47 -4.62 -7.13
CA SER A 84 -9.50 -4.69 -8.17
C SER A 84 -10.35 -5.96 -8.09
N ASP A 85 -9.73 -7.11 -7.81
CA ASP A 85 -10.43 -8.40 -7.73
C ASP A 85 -11.37 -8.50 -6.51
N ILE A 86 -11.03 -7.80 -5.41
CA ILE A 86 -11.77 -7.91 -4.14
C ILE A 86 -12.85 -6.83 -4.02
N PHE A 87 -12.54 -5.60 -4.39
CA PHE A 87 -13.38 -4.44 -4.07
C PHE A 87 -14.25 -3.97 -5.24
N GLU A 88 -14.12 -4.56 -6.42
CA GLU A 88 -14.78 -4.10 -7.65
C GLU A 88 -14.53 -2.61 -7.97
N SER A 89 -13.56 -2.01 -7.29
CA SER A 89 -13.14 -0.61 -7.40
C SER A 89 -11.65 -0.52 -7.14
N THR A 90 -11.01 0.44 -7.76
CA THR A 90 -9.59 0.74 -7.58
C THR A 90 -9.35 2.00 -6.73
N ASP A 91 -10.42 2.73 -6.41
CA ASP A 91 -10.38 3.93 -5.57
C ASP A 91 -10.54 3.58 -4.08
N ILE A 92 -9.74 2.60 -3.64
CA ILE A 92 -9.71 2.16 -2.26
C ILE A 92 -8.66 2.95 -1.52
N ILE A 93 -9.04 3.51 -0.38
CA ILE A 93 -8.16 4.26 0.53
C ILE A 93 -8.21 3.61 1.90
N PHE A 94 -7.03 3.33 2.45
CA PHE A 94 -6.87 2.93 3.84
C PHE A 94 -6.27 4.08 4.64
N TRP A 95 -6.95 4.49 5.70
CA TRP A 95 -6.41 5.47 6.65
C TRP A 95 -5.74 4.73 7.80
N CYS A 96 -4.51 4.31 7.59
CA CYS A 96 -3.71 3.55 8.55
C CYS A 96 -2.38 4.28 8.79
N ASP A 97 -2.29 5.00 9.90
CA ASP A 97 -1.12 5.74 10.36
C ASP A 97 -1.08 5.68 11.90
N SER A 98 -0.27 4.78 12.44
CA SER A 98 -0.17 4.56 13.90
C SER A 98 0.56 5.69 14.62
N THR A 99 1.30 6.54 13.91
CA THR A 99 2.02 7.67 14.51
C THR A 99 1.06 8.74 15.06
N LYS A 100 -0.20 8.75 14.59
CA LYS A 100 -1.25 9.68 15.03
C LYS A 100 -2.06 9.22 16.24
N GLY A 101 -1.80 8.03 16.75
CA GLY A 101 -2.44 7.49 17.94
C GLY A 101 -2.42 5.98 17.99
N ASP A 102 -2.21 5.43 19.19
CA ASP A 102 -2.20 4.01 19.42
C ASP A 102 -3.56 3.53 19.93
N THR A 103 -4.14 2.55 19.24
CA THR A 103 -5.43 1.96 19.56
C THR A 103 -5.32 0.43 19.52
N ASP A 104 -6.34 -0.26 20.06
CA ASP A 104 -6.41 -1.73 20.02
C ASP A 104 -6.31 -2.30 18.60
N ARG A 105 -6.81 -1.55 17.59
CA ARG A 105 -6.71 -1.93 16.17
C ARG A 105 -5.27 -2.03 15.69
N TYR A 106 -4.42 -1.08 16.07
CA TYR A 106 -2.99 -1.12 15.75
C TYR A 106 -2.26 -2.23 16.51
N ARG A 107 -2.67 -2.53 17.74
CA ARG A 107 -2.09 -3.65 18.49
C ARG A 107 -2.35 -4.98 17.78
N GLU A 108 -3.57 -5.24 17.35
CA GLU A 108 -3.93 -6.44 16.60
C GLU A 108 -3.18 -6.54 15.28
N MET A 109 -3.05 -5.42 14.56
CA MET A 109 -2.27 -5.32 13.32
C MET A 109 -0.79 -5.65 13.56
N ARG A 110 -0.15 -5.06 14.60
CA ARG A 110 1.25 -5.35 14.96
C ARG A 110 1.47 -6.82 15.24
N GLU A 111 0.61 -7.45 16.03
CA GLU A 111 0.71 -8.88 16.33
C GLU A 111 0.61 -9.75 15.08
N THR A 112 -0.27 -9.39 14.15
CA THR A 112 -0.42 -10.11 12.89
C THR A 112 0.79 -9.91 11.99
N LEU A 113 1.33 -8.70 11.90
CA LEU A 113 2.56 -8.40 11.15
C LEU A 113 3.77 -9.12 11.75
N LYS A 114 3.91 -9.17 13.06
CA LYS A 114 4.97 -9.94 13.75
C LYS A 114 4.88 -11.43 13.43
N LYS A 115 3.68 -12.01 13.42
CA LYS A 115 3.47 -13.42 13.02
C LYS A 115 3.85 -13.64 11.57
N LEU A 116 3.44 -12.73 10.66
CA LEU A 116 3.77 -12.79 9.24
C LEU A 116 5.29 -12.73 9.02
N LEU A 117 5.98 -11.81 9.70
CA LEU A 117 7.43 -11.68 9.63
C LEU A 117 8.16 -12.90 10.18
N ASN A 118 7.76 -13.42 11.33
CA ASN A 118 8.35 -14.64 11.88
C ASN A 118 8.19 -15.81 10.91
N HIS A 119 7.03 -15.92 10.27
CA HIS A 119 6.80 -16.95 9.26
C HIS A 119 7.68 -16.75 8.02
N TYR A 120 7.77 -15.51 7.50
CA TYR A 120 8.61 -15.14 6.36
C TYR A 120 10.09 -15.46 6.62
N LEU A 121 10.62 -15.07 7.78
CA LEU A 121 12.01 -15.29 8.16
C LEU A 121 12.31 -16.79 8.39
N SER A 122 11.39 -17.54 8.98
CA SER A 122 11.56 -18.98 9.23
C SER A 122 11.56 -19.81 7.93
N THR A 123 10.88 -19.37 6.91
CA THR A 123 10.85 -20.00 5.57
C THR A 123 11.96 -19.52 4.63
N ARG A 124 12.91 -18.73 5.13
CA ARG A 124 14.03 -18.15 4.38
C ARG A 124 13.59 -17.30 3.18
N GLY A 125 12.46 -16.60 3.31
CA GLY A 125 11.98 -15.64 2.30
C GLY A 125 11.57 -16.23 0.96
N GLY A 126 11.46 -17.56 0.83
CA GLY A 126 11.54 -18.14 -0.50
C GLY A 126 10.39 -18.99 -1.00
N VAL A 127 9.47 -19.43 -0.15
CA VAL A 127 8.32 -20.22 -0.64
C VAL A 127 7.06 -19.75 0.04
N ALA A 128 6.24 -19.02 -0.71
CA ALA A 128 4.88 -18.72 -0.27
C ALA A 128 4.14 -20.04 -0.03
N ASN A 129 3.94 -20.39 1.22
CA ASN A 129 3.11 -21.52 1.62
C ASN A 129 1.73 -21.01 2.07
N PHE A 130 0.80 -21.93 2.28
CA PHE A 130 -0.56 -21.55 2.70
C PHE A 130 -0.59 -20.72 3.99
N GLY A 131 0.31 -20.98 4.94
CA GLY A 131 0.40 -20.19 6.17
C GLY A 131 0.82 -18.74 5.91
N HIS A 132 1.78 -18.51 5.02
CA HIS A 132 2.19 -17.17 4.60
C HIS A 132 1.03 -16.42 3.92
N ILE A 133 0.37 -17.08 2.97
CA ILE A 133 -0.77 -16.51 2.25
C ILE A 133 -1.90 -16.16 3.22
N ALA A 134 -2.22 -17.08 4.16
CA ALA A 134 -3.26 -16.85 5.16
C ALA A 134 -2.97 -15.62 6.03
N LEU A 135 -1.72 -15.45 6.49
CA LEU A 135 -1.32 -14.28 7.28
C LEU A 135 -1.37 -12.98 6.46
N CYS A 136 -0.96 -13.00 5.20
CA CYS A 136 -1.13 -11.85 4.31
C CYS A 136 -2.59 -11.45 4.14
N TYR A 137 -3.50 -12.42 3.93
CA TYR A 137 -4.93 -12.13 3.86
C TYR A 137 -5.52 -11.69 5.20
N GLN A 138 -4.98 -12.15 6.34
CA GLN A 138 -5.39 -11.65 7.65
C GLN A 138 -5.01 -10.17 7.83
N VAL A 139 -3.85 -9.73 7.35
CA VAL A 139 -3.49 -8.30 7.31
C VAL A 139 -4.48 -7.53 6.45
N MET A 140 -4.87 -8.06 5.28
CA MET A 140 -5.88 -7.43 4.42
C MET A 140 -7.24 -7.33 5.08
N ASP A 141 -7.66 -8.36 5.82
CA ASP A 141 -8.91 -8.36 6.58
C ASP A 141 -8.93 -7.26 7.65
N LEU A 142 -7.83 -7.12 8.39
CA LEU A 142 -7.68 -6.04 9.39
C LEU A 142 -7.68 -4.65 8.74
N LEU A 143 -6.97 -4.47 7.60
CA LEU A 143 -6.99 -3.21 6.85
C LEU A 143 -8.41 -2.87 6.41
N SER A 144 -9.14 -3.82 5.86
CA SER A 144 -10.49 -3.62 5.36
C SER A 144 -11.51 -3.36 6.47
N SER A 145 -11.35 -4.04 7.61
CA SER A 145 -12.27 -3.93 8.74
C SER A 145 -12.09 -2.66 9.56
N TYR A 146 -10.84 -2.18 9.70
CA TYR A 146 -10.53 -1.10 10.63
C TYR A 146 -10.13 0.23 9.99
N PHE A 147 -9.56 0.19 8.78
CA PHE A 147 -8.90 1.34 8.18
C PHE A 147 -9.44 1.73 6.81
N LEU A 148 -10.40 0.97 6.27
CA LEU A 148 -11.01 1.29 4.97
C LEU A 148 -11.87 2.55 5.09
N VAL A 149 -11.54 3.56 4.26
CA VAL A 149 -12.35 4.78 4.12
C VAL A 149 -13.41 4.54 3.05
N ARG A 150 -14.68 4.61 3.43
CA ARG A 150 -15.81 4.53 2.49
C ARG A 150 -15.99 5.87 1.79
N THR A 151 -16.36 5.84 0.52
CA THR A 151 -16.53 7.03 -0.34
C THR A 151 -17.54 8.05 0.22
N GLY A 152 -18.46 7.65 1.10
CA GLY A 152 -19.41 8.54 1.79
C GLY A 152 -18.82 9.32 2.98
N ASP A 153 -17.68 8.90 3.51
CA ASP A 153 -17.05 9.52 4.69
C ASP A 153 -15.99 10.58 4.33
N ARG A 154 -15.83 10.85 3.03
CA ARG A 154 -14.82 11.80 2.54
C ARG A 154 -15.28 13.23 2.81
N HIS A 155 -14.86 13.83 3.90
CA HIS A 155 -14.54 15.24 3.93
C HIS A 155 -13.20 15.41 3.22
N LEU A 156 -13.27 15.69 1.92
CA LEU A 156 -12.11 15.92 1.06
C LEU A 156 -11.41 17.20 1.50
N GLU A 157 -10.32 17.06 2.21
CA GLU A 157 -9.33 18.10 2.37
C GLU A 157 -8.34 17.98 1.21
N ASP A 158 -8.12 19.14 0.55
CA ASP A 158 -7.08 19.51 -0.42
C ASP A 158 -7.22 19.16 -1.91
N GLY A 159 -6.97 20.22 -2.71
CA GLY A 159 -7.00 20.21 -4.17
C GLY A 159 -5.95 19.30 -4.84
N ALA A 160 -4.87 18.92 -4.13
CA ALA A 160 -3.87 17.96 -4.58
C ALA A 160 -4.44 16.54 -4.70
N ASP A 161 -5.25 16.12 -3.74
CA ASP A 161 -5.92 14.81 -3.76
C ASP A 161 -6.92 14.68 -4.93
N ARG A 162 -7.53 15.77 -5.37
CA ARG A 162 -8.40 15.76 -6.56
C ARG A 162 -7.64 15.49 -7.85
N PHE A 163 -6.44 16.05 -7.99
CA PHE A 163 -5.62 15.85 -9.19
C PHE A 163 -5.09 14.41 -9.27
N GLU A 164 -4.61 13.87 -8.16
CA GLU A 164 -4.13 12.48 -8.09
C GLU A 164 -5.26 11.48 -8.32
N ASN A 165 -6.45 11.72 -7.76
CA ASN A 165 -7.63 10.89 -8.03
C ASN A 165 -8.04 10.92 -9.51
N ARG A 166 -7.98 12.08 -10.18
CA ARG A 166 -8.24 12.18 -11.62
C ARG A 166 -7.22 11.42 -12.46
N LEU A 167 -5.94 11.52 -12.13
CA LEU A 167 -4.89 10.74 -12.80
C LEU A 167 -5.10 9.23 -12.63
N SER A 168 -5.50 8.80 -11.44
CA SER A 168 -5.82 7.41 -11.16
C SER A 168 -6.98 6.92 -12.04
N GLN A 169 -8.08 7.70 -12.13
CA GLN A 169 -9.22 7.38 -12.96
C GLN A 169 -8.85 7.29 -14.46
N ILE A 170 -8.04 8.23 -14.95
CA ILE A 170 -7.54 8.22 -16.34
C ILE A 170 -6.71 6.96 -16.59
N ASN A 171 -5.79 6.63 -15.72
CA ASN A 171 -4.96 5.44 -15.84
C ASN A 171 -5.79 4.14 -15.84
N ASN A 172 -6.78 4.06 -14.98
CA ASN A 172 -7.69 2.93 -14.90
C ASN A 172 -8.52 2.79 -16.18
N TYR A 173 -9.04 3.91 -16.71
CA TYR A 173 -9.76 3.92 -17.97
C TYR A 173 -8.88 3.46 -19.15
N ILE A 174 -7.66 3.99 -19.24
CA ILE A 174 -6.70 3.59 -20.29
C ILE A 174 -6.41 2.09 -20.21
N ARG A 175 -6.16 1.55 -19.01
CA ARG A 175 -5.88 0.12 -18.81
C ARG A 175 -7.06 -0.79 -19.17
N ALA A 176 -8.26 -0.38 -18.79
CA ALA A 176 -9.47 -1.15 -19.11
C ALA A 176 -9.79 -1.16 -20.62
N ASN A 177 -9.30 -0.16 -21.36
CA ASN A 177 -9.67 0.06 -22.77
C ASN A 177 -8.48 0.13 -23.73
N TYR A 178 -7.24 -0.20 -23.29
CA TYR A 178 -6.02 -0.06 -24.11
C TYR A 178 -6.04 -0.86 -25.43
N ASN A 179 -6.92 -1.87 -25.53
CA ASN A 179 -7.12 -2.66 -26.74
C ASN A 179 -8.11 -2.02 -27.75
N GLN A 180 -8.63 -0.84 -27.44
CA GLN A 180 -9.55 -0.08 -28.27
C GLN A 180 -8.94 1.30 -28.61
N SER A 181 -9.55 2.02 -29.54
CA SER A 181 -9.16 3.40 -29.83
C SER A 181 -9.64 4.30 -28.70
N ILE A 182 -8.71 4.85 -27.93
CA ILE A 182 -8.99 5.78 -26.81
C ILE A 182 -8.75 7.21 -27.30
N SER A 183 -9.73 8.10 -27.12
CA SER A 183 -9.56 9.54 -27.34
C SER A 183 -9.35 10.30 -26.04
N LEU A 184 -8.77 11.50 -26.11
CA LEU A 184 -8.62 12.40 -24.98
C LEU A 184 -9.98 12.77 -24.35
N ASN A 185 -11.02 12.91 -25.19
CA ASN A 185 -12.37 13.20 -24.72
C ASN A 185 -12.97 12.06 -23.87
N ASP A 186 -12.67 10.80 -24.22
CA ASP A 186 -13.13 9.66 -23.44
C ASP A 186 -12.51 9.67 -22.03
N CYS A 187 -11.22 10.01 -21.94
CA CYS A 187 -10.54 10.16 -20.66
C CYS A 187 -11.12 11.32 -19.81
N LEU A 188 -11.48 12.44 -20.43
CA LEU A 188 -12.04 13.62 -19.75
C LEU A 188 -13.48 13.38 -19.24
N LEU A 189 -14.29 12.65 -19.98
CA LEU A 189 -15.67 12.31 -19.58
C LEU A 189 -15.71 11.40 -18.34
N TYR A 190 -14.68 10.59 -18.12
CA TYR A 190 -14.60 9.69 -16.98
C TYR A 190 -14.13 10.38 -15.68
N THR A 191 -13.68 11.63 -15.76
CA THR A 191 -13.12 12.41 -14.64
C THR A 191 -13.96 13.63 -14.25
N SER A 192 -15.17 13.74 -14.80
CA SER A 192 -16.09 14.87 -14.56
C SER A 192 -17.00 14.66 -13.38
#